data_5fb7b09875a1b1ae11dc006fd0eb1ba9
#
_entry.id   5fb7b09875a1b1ae11dc006fd0eb1ba9
#
_cell.length_a   1.000
_cell.length_b   1.000
_cell.length_c   1.000
_cell.angle_alpha   90.00
_cell.angle_beta   90.00
_cell.angle_gamma   90.00
#
_symmetry.space_group_name_H-M   'P 1'
#
loop_
_entity.id
_entity.type
_entity.pdbx_description
1 polymer ?
#
loop_
_entity_poly.entity_id
_entity_poly.type
_entity_poly.pdbx_seq_one_letter_code
_entity_poly.pdbx_strand_id
1 'polypeptide(L)'
;MWEKLKQLARRYDEIGELLEVPEIYADPKKLRALTREQKELSAVVETYRAYQKCEDDIVQALELVSDPELKDMAQEELNTAKAEKERLFDELRVLLLPRDPNDDKNVIVEIRGGVGGEESALFAADLYRMYAMYAEKRGYRVELLNYNDTELGGVKEADFIVSGDGAYSRFKFESGVHRVQRVPETESGGRVHTSTATVAVLPEMEEVDVDLRPEDIEMQVYRASGAGGQHVNKTSSAVRLIHKPTGIVVSCQEERSQLQNRAKCMAMLASKLYEAERERVEGAITSERRAQVGSGMRNERIRTYNFPQNRVTDHRLTGENKNFNIDAVMNGDLDPIIDALTMQEQTEKLRESTEA
;
A
#
# COMPACT_ATOMS: atom_id res chain seq x y z
N MET A 1 15.62 -14.96 14.08
CA MET A 1 14.97 -13.79 14.69
C MET A 1 15.99 -12.83 15.34
N TRP A 2 16.73 -13.21 16.37
CA TRP A 2 17.62 -12.33 17.16
C TRP A 2 18.73 -11.64 16.34
N GLU A 3 19.39 -12.35 15.43
CA GLU A 3 20.40 -11.74 14.54
C GLU A 3 19.78 -10.65 13.62
N LYS A 4 18.56 -10.87 13.14
CA LYS A 4 17.84 -9.88 12.34
C LYS A 4 17.52 -8.63 13.18
N LEU A 5 17.06 -8.80 14.43
CA LEU A 5 16.77 -7.69 15.34
C LEU A 5 18.02 -6.87 15.66
N LYS A 6 19.18 -7.52 15.90
CA LYS A 6 20.46 -6.82 16.09
C LYS A 6 20.89 -6.03 14.86
N GLN A 7 20.69 -6.59 13.66
CA GLN A 7 20.99 -5.87 12.41
C GLN A 7 20.09 -4.66 12.22
N LEU A 8 18.78 -4.80 12.49
CA LEU A 8 17.82 -3.70 12.39
C LEU A 8 18.15 -2.59 13.40
N ALA A 9 18.52 -2.94 14.64
CA ALA A 9 18.91 -1.96 15.64
C ALA A 9 20.18 -1.19 15.24
N ARG A 10 21.20 -1.88 14.72
CA ARG A 10 22.40 -1.24 14.18
C ARG A 10 22.08 -0.30 13.03
N ARG A 11 21.23 -0.77 12.10
CA ARG A 11 20.81 0.05 10.95
C ARG A 11 20.06 1.31 11.39
N TYR A 12 19.21 1.20 12.38
CA TYR A 12 18.51 2.34 12.97
C TYR A 12 19.47 3.38 13.56
N ASP A 13 20.50 2.93 14.30
CA ASP A 13 21.52 3.80 14.87
C ASP A 13 22.38 4.46 13.77
N GLU A 14 22.79 3.70 12.74
CA GLU A 14 23.50 4.23 11.56
C GLU A 14 22.69 5.32 10.84
N ILE A 15 21.36 5.12 10.69
CA ILE A 15 20.49 6.14 10.09
C ILE A 15 20.44 7.40 10.97
N GLY A 16 20.39 7.22 12.31
CA GLY A 16 20.46 8.33 13.25
C GLY A 16 21.72 9.16 13.04
N GLU A 17 22.88 8.52 12.97
CA GLU A 17 24.17 9.16 12.71
C GLU A 17 24.21 9.84 11.33
N LEU A 18 23.68 9.20 10.30
CA LEU A 18 23.61 9.77 8.95
C LEU A 18 22.72 11.01 8.89
N LEU A 19 21.62 11.04 9.62
CA LEU A 19 20.72 12.20 9.69
C LEU A 19 21.34 13.40 10.43
N GLU A 20 22.42 13.22 11.19
CA GLU A 20 23.18 14.32 11.80
C GLU A 20 24.17 14.99 10.81
N VAL A 21 24.43 14.34 9.65
CA VAL A 21 25.40 14.83 8.65
C VAL A 21 24.78 15.95 7.81
N PRO A 22 25.37 17.17 7.77
CA PRO A 22 24.81 18.33 7.07
C PRO A 22 24.59 18.11 5.56
N GLU A 23 25.41 17.29 4.90
CA GLU A 23 25.31 17.00 3.47
C GLU A 23 24.01 16.26 3.10
N ILE A 24 23.40 15.51 4.03
CA ILE A 24 22.13 14.81 3.80
C ILE A 24 20.97 15.80 3.67
N TYR A 25 21.01 16.92 4.40
CA TYR A 25 20.00 17.97 4.27
C TYR A 25 20.01 18.69 2.92
N ALA A 26 21.13 18.63 2.21
CA ALA A 26 21.26 19.18 0.86
C ALA A 26 20.59 18.31 -0.23
N ASP A 27 20.28 17.03 0.10
CA ASP A 27 19.61 16.10 -0.81
C ASP A 27 18.22 15.69 -0.27
N PRO A 28 17.14 16.36 -0.68
CA PRO A 28 15.82 16.10 -0.17
C PRO A 28 15.31 14.65 -0.44
N LYS A 29 15.80 14.01 -1.52
CA LYS A 29 15.43 12.62 -1.84
C LYS A 29 16.03 11.65 -0.80
N LYS A 30 17.33 11.80 -0.51
CA LYS A 30 18.00 10.98 0.51
C LYS A 30 17.46 11.22 1.90
N LEU A 31 17.22 12.49 2.26
CA LEU A 31 16.65 12.84 3.56
C LEU A 31 15.29 12.15 3.78
N ARG A 32 14.40 12.22 2.79
CA ARG A 32 13.09 11.56 2.86
C ARG A 32 13.22 10.04 2.97
N ALA A 33 14.10 9.43 2.18
CA ALA A 33 14.32 7.98 2.22
C ALA A 33 14.82 7.52 3.60
N LEU A 34 15.83 8.19 4.16
CA LEU A 34 16.38 7.85 5.49
C LEU A 34 15.37 8.09 6.61
N THR A 35 14.63 9.20 6.58
CA THR A 35 13.59 9.49 7.58
C THR A 35 12.47 8.45 7.54
N ARG A 36 12.08 8.02 6.33
CA ARG A 36 11.09 6.96 6.16
C ARG A 36 11.59 5.63 6.71
N GLU A 37 12.81 5.22 6.34
CA GLU A 37 13.45 4.00 6.84
C GLU A 37 13.57 4.02 8.38
N GLN A 38 13.97 5.14 8.97
CA GLN A 38 14.03 5.31 10.42
C GLN A 38 12.67 5.11 11.08
N LYS A 39 11.62 5.72 10.52
CA LYS A 39 10.24 5.58 11.01
C LYS A 39 9.75 4.12 10.94
N GLU A 40 10.06 3.42 9.85
CA GLU A 40 9.70 2.00 9.67
C GLU A 40 10.39 1.10 10.72
N LEU A 41 11.62 1.42 11.09
CA LEU A 41 12.42 0.64 12.05
C LEU A 41 12.12 0.99 13.52
N SER A 42 11.62 2.20 13.81
CA SER A 42 11.50 2.70 15.20
C SER A 42 10.71 1.75 16.10
N ALA A 43 9.52 1.32 15.68
CA ALA A 43 8.68 0.44 16.48
C ALA A 43 9.36 -0.89 16.82
N VAL A 44 10.02 -1.52 15.84
CA VAL A 44 10.73 -2.79 16.05
C VAL A 44 11.90 -2.60 17.00
N VAL A 45 12.69 -1.51 16.84
CA VAL A 45 13.89 -1.27 17.63
C VAL A 45 13.53 -0.85 19.07
N GLU A 46 12.50 -0.04 19.25
CA GLU A 46 12.01 0.36 20.57
C GLU A 46 11.50 -0.85 21.36
N THR A 47 10.68 -1.70 20.73
CA THR A 47 10.19 -2.93 21.35
C THR A 47 11.33 -3.91 21.65
N TYR A 48 12.34 -4.00 20.76
CA TYR A 48 13.52 -4.84 20.99
C TYR A 48 14.37 -4.33 22.16
N ARG A 49 14.59 -3.04 22.28
CA ARG A 49 15.31 -2.43 23.42
C ARG A 49 14.55 -2.60 24.71
N ALA A 50 13.23 -2.47 24.71
CA ALA A 50 12.39 -2.75 25.86
C ALA A 50 12.49 -4.23 26.28
N TYR A 51 12.49 -5.15 25.32
CA TYR A 51 12.70 -6.57 25.57
C TYR A 51 14.07 -6.85 26.22
N GLN A 52 15.15 -6.26 25.70
CA GLN A 52 16.48 -6.40 26.30
C GLN A 52 16.54 -5.85 27.73
N LYS A 53 15.91 -4.69 27.96
CA LYS A 53 15.80 -4.14 29.32
C LYS A 53 15.09 -5.09 30.26
N CYS A 54 13.98 -5.70 29.86
CA CYS A 54 13.32 -6.73 30.68
C CYS A 54 14.20 -7.94 30.97
N GLU A 55 15.09 -8.33 30.03
CA GLU A 55 16.08 -9.40 30.29
C GLU A 55 17.07 -8.98 31.39
N ASP A 56 17.57 -7.74 31.33
CA ASP A 56 18.48 -7.20 32.35
C ASP A 56 17.77 -7.06 33.71
N ASP A 57 16.52 -6.57 33.72
CA ASP A 57 15.71 -6.46 34.95
C ASP A 57 15.47 -7.83 35.58
N ILE A 58 15.20 -8.87 34.79
CA ILE A 58 15.07 -10.27 35.26
C ILE A 58 16.37 -10.75 35.90
N VAL A 59 17.52 -10.47 35.31
CA VAL A 59 18.83 -10.87 35.88
C VAL A 59 19.05 -10.17 37.21
N GLN A 60 18.79 -8.87 37.30
CA GLN A 60 18.94 -8.09 38.55
C GLN A 60 17.98 -8.58 39.63
N ALA A 61 16.69 -8.81 39.29
CA ALA A 61 15.72 -9.34 40.25
C ALA A 61 16.11 -10.72 40.78
N LEU A 62 16.67 -11.60 39.95
CA LEU A 62 17.15 -12.92 40.38
C LEU A 62 18.31 -12.85 41.40
N GLU A 63 19.20 -11.87 41.26
CA GLU A 63 20.27 -11.62 42.22
C GLU A 63 19.69 -11.15 43.58
N LEU A 64 18.69 -10.25 43.55
CA LEU A 64 18.05 -9.68 44.73
C LEU A 64 17.12 -10.68 45.48
N VAL A 65 16.55 -11.68 44.82
CA VAL A 65 15.74 -12.75 45.46
C VAL A 65 16.56 -13.52 46.50
N SER A 66 17.88 -13.51 46.40
CA SER A 66 18.78 -14.17 47.37
C SER A 66 18.90 -13.41 48.67
N ASP A 67 18.49 -12.15 48.76
CA ASP A 67 18.49 -11.32 49.94
C ASP A 67 17.15 -11.48 50.73
N PRO A 68 17.17 -11.95 52.00
CA PRO A 68 15.95 -12.17 52.78
C PRO A 68 15.10 -10.92 52.99
N GLU A 69 15.70 -9.70 53.01
CA GLU A 69 14.99 -8.44 53.22
C GLU A 69 14.29 -7.93 51.99
N LEU A 70 14.79 -8.30 50.77
CA LEU A 70 14.29 -7.81 49.48
C LEU A 70 13.50 -8.89 48.72
N LYS A 71 13.46 -10.11 49.23
CA LYS A 71 12.95 -11.29 48.52
C LYS A 71 11.54 -11.12 47.98
N ASP A 72 10.60 -10.62 48.80
CA ASP A 72 9.20 -10.51 48.36
C ASP A 72 9.02 -9.46 47.26
N MET A 73 9.70 -8.32 47.40
CA MET A 73 9.69 -7.25 46.38
C MET A 73 10.37 -7.70 45.09
N ALA A 74 11.54 -8.34 45.19
CA ALA A 74 12.26 -8.87 44.04
C ALA A 74 11.48 -9.99 43.33
N GLN A 75 10.71 -10.80 44.04
CA GLN A 75 9.85 -11.83 43.45
C GLN A 75 8.68 -11.22 42.66
N GLU A 76 8.07 -10.15 43.16
CA GLU A 76 7.00 -9.43 42.43
C GLU A 76 7.54 -8.75 41.17
N GLU A 77 8.69 -8.12 41.28
CA GLU A 77 9.39 -7.49 40.16
C GLU A 77 9.80 -8.52 39.08
N LEU A 78 10.31 -9.69 39.51
CA LEU A 78 10.64 -10.81 38.62
C LEU A 78 9.42 -11.33 37.84
N ASN A 79 8.27 -11.45 38.54
CA ASN A 79 7.05 -11.92 37.87
C ASN A 79 6.52 -10.90 36.85
N THR A 80 6.57 -9.63 37.20
CA THR A 80 6.16 -8.52 36.32
C THR A 80 7.06 -8.46 35.08
N ALA A 81 8.40 -8.49 35.26
CA ALA A 81 9.36 -8.47 34.18
C ALA A 81 9.23 -9.68 33.23
N LYS A 82 8.94 -10.88 33.79
CA LYS A 82 8.68 -12.08 32.98
C LYS A 82 7.44 -11.94 32.11
N ALA A 83 6.33 -11.47 32.69
CA ALA A 83 5.08 -11.29 31.96
C ALA A 83 5.26 -10.23 30.83
N GLU A 84 5.96 -9.14 31.13
CA GLU A 84 6.25 -8.11 30.14
C GLU A 84 7.19 -8.60 29.04
N LYS A 85 8.19 -9.42 29.38
CA LYS A 85 9.06 -10.06 28.41
C LYS A 85 8.30 -10.94 27.41
N GLU A 86 7.33 -11.76 27.90
CA GLU A 86 6.49 -12.59 27.04
C GLU A 86 5.62 -11.72 26.11
N ARG A 87 5.01 -10.68 26.63
CA ARG A 87 4.21 -9.72 25.85
C ARG A 87 5.05 -9.08 24.73
N LEU A 88 6.24 -8.56 25.07
CA LEU A 88 7.15 -7.93 24.12
C LEU A 88 7.67 -8.92 23.07
N PHE A 89 7.89 -10.18 23.47
CA PHE A 89 8.31 -11.23 22.54
C PHE A 89 7.23 -11.50 21.46
N ASP A 90 5.96 -11.60 21.86
CA ASP A 90 4.87 -11.79 20.92
C ASP A 90 4.66 -10.56 20.04
N GLU A 91 4.80 -9.36 20.60
CA GLU A 91 4.78 -8.10 19.83
C GLU A 91 5.90 -8.05 18.79
N LEU A 92 7.13 -8.43 19.15
CA LEU A 92 8.26 -8.52 18.21
C LEU A 92 7.99 -9.52 17.08
N ARG A 93 7.34 -10.64 17.35
CA ARG A 93 6.96 -11.61 16.31
C ARG A 93 6.02 -11.00 15.29
N VAL A 94 5.06 -10.20 15.74
CA VAL A 94 4.12 -9.48 14.86
C VAL A 94 4.84 -8.38 14.06
N LEU A 95 5.69 -7.59 14.72
CA LEU A 95 6.44 -6.50 14.07
C LEU A 95 7.45 -6.98 13.02
N LEU A 96 7.94 -8.21 13.15
CA LEU A 96 8.87 -8.82 12.19
C LEU A 96 8.18 -9.47 10.98
N LEU A 97 6.84 -9.54 10.97
CA LEU A 97 6.10 -10.02 9.80
C LEU A 97 6.39 -9.12 8.59
N PRO A 98 6.44 -9.70 7.39
CA PRO A 98 6.60 -8.90 6.19
C PRO A 98 5.42 -7.95 6.04
N ARG A 99 5.72 -6.64 6.04
CA ARG A 99 4.76 -5.59 5.77
C ARG A 99 4.55 -5.46 4.27
N ASP A 100 3.36 -5.06 3.86
CA ASP A 100 3.11 -4.68 2.48
C ASP A 100 3.85 -3.37 2.19
N PRO A 101 4.70 -3.29 1.15
CA PRO A 101 5.44 -2.07 0.81
C PRO A 101 4.52 -0.89 0.45
N ASN A 102 3.23 -1.16 0.22
CA ASN A 102 2.24 -0.14 -0.08
C ASN A 102 1.52 0.40 1.16
N ASP A 103 1.68 -0.24 2.35
CA ASP A 103 0.92 0.11 3.56
C ASP A 103 1.02 1.59 3.95
N ASP A 104 2.16 2.25 3.70
CA ASP A 104 2.38 3.68 4.02
C ASP A 104 1.95 4.65 2.93
N LYS A 105 1.48 4.15 1.78
CA LYS A 105 1.07 4.98 0.65
C LYS A 105 -0.31 5.59 0.87
N ASN A 106 -0.57 6.67 0.16
CA ASN A 106 -1.93 7.13 -0.08
C ASN A 106 -2.69 6.10 -0.91
N VAL A 107 -3.99 6.20 -0.91
CA VAL A 107 -4.86 5.21 -1.57
C VAL A 107 -5.83 5.88 -2.52
N ILE A 108 -6.02 5.26 -3.68
CA ILE A 108 -7.08 5.59 -4.64
C ILE A 108 -8.20 4.59 -4.42
N VAL A 109 -9.40 5.09 -4.13
CA VAL A 109 -10.59 4.27 -3.95
C VAL A 109 -11.56 4.56 -5.10
N GLU A 110 -11.96 3.51 -5.80
CA GLU A 110 -12.92 3.57 -6.89
C GLU A 110 -14.18 2.80 -6.48
N ILE A 111 -15.32 3.46 -6.46
CA ILE A 111 -16.61 2.86 -6.14
C ILE A 111 -17.49 2.87 -7.39
N ARG A 112 -18.07 1.74 -7.72
CA ARG A 112 -19.00 1.62 -8.85
C ARG A 112 -20.27 0.88 -8.45
N GLY A 113 -21.42 1.39 -8.91
CA GLY A 113 -22.68 0.65 -8.83
C GLY A 113 -22.56 -0.67 -9.60
N GLY A 114 -22.98 -1.77 -8.97
CA GLY A 114 -22.95 -3.11 -9.55
C GLY A 114 -24.34 -3.57 -10.02
N VAL A 115 -24.74 -4.77 -9.61
CA VAL A 115 -26.05 -5.34 -9.94
C VAL A 115 -27.13 -4.75 -9.04
N GLY A 116 -28.14 -4.10 -9.61
CA GLY A 116 -29.27 -3.55 -8.84
C GLY A 116 -29.90 -2.28 -9.42
N GLY A 117 -29.40 -1.82 -10.58
CA GLY A 117 -29.91 -0.60 -11.23
C GLY A 117 -29.71 0.63 -10.34
N GLU A 118 -30.72 1.47 -10.20
CA GLU A 118 -30.65 2.73 -9.44
C GLU A 118 -30.30 2.51 -7.96
N GLU A 119 -30.79 1.43 -7.35
CA GLU A 119 -30.48 1.08 -5.97
C GLU A 119 -28.96 0.79 -5.77
N SER A 120 -28.29 0.23 -6.77
CA SER A 120 -26.84 0.04 -6.69
C SER A 120 -26.06 1.36 -6.70
N ALA A 121 -26.59 2.36 -7.42
CA ALA A 121 -26.01 3.70 -7.45
C ALA A 121 -26.25 4.46 -6.13
N LEU A 122 -27.43 4.33 -5.54
CA LEU A 122 -27.72 4.88 -4.20
C LEU A 122 -26.81 4.24 -3.14
N PHE A 123 -26.61 2.94 -3.20
CA PHE A 123 -25.71 2.26 -2.28
C PHE A 123 -24.24 2.64 -2.49
N ALA A 124 -23.81 2.90 -3.73
CA ALA A 124 -22.47 3.41 -4.00
C ALA A 124 -22.25 4.81 -3.37
N ALA A 125 -23.26 5.67 -3.42
CA ALA A 125 -23.25 6.97 -2.74
C ALA A 125 -23.13 6.81 -1.21
N ASP A 126 -23.85 5.86 -0.63
CA ASP A 126 -23.76 5.56 0.80
C ASP A 126 -22.37 5.06 1.20
N LEU A 127 -21.74 4.20 0.40
CA LEU A 127 -20.36 3.74 0.62
C LEU A 127 -19.36 4.90 0.54
N TYR A 128 -19.49 5.78 -0.46
CA TYR A 128 -18.64 6.97 -0.55
C TYR A 128 -18.74 7.82 0.70
N ARG A 129 -19.97 8.13 1.15
CA ARG A 129 -20.20 8.88 2.38
C ARG A 129 -19.57 8.19 3.60
N MET A 130 -19.75 6.88 3.74
CA MET A 130 -19.17 6.08 4.82
C MET A 130 -17.64 6.20 4.85
N TYR A 131 -16.98 6.06 3.70
CA TYR A 131 -15.52 6.15 3.61
C TYR A 131 -15.02 7.58 3.84
N ALA A 132 -15.74 8.60 3.35
CA ALA A 132 -15.38 9.99 3.62
C ALA A 132 -15.44 10.30 5.13
N MET A 133 -16.48 9.83 5.83
CA MET A 133 -16.62 9.98 7.28
C MET A 133 -15.53 9.21 8.05
N TYR A 134 -15.19 8.02 7.59
CA TYR A 134 -14.09 7.25 8.17
C TYR A 134 -12.74 7.98 8.02
N ALA A 135 -12.45 8.46 6.82
CA ALA A 135 -11.25 9.22 6.54
C ALA A 135 -11.15 10.48 7.42
N GLU A 136 -12.25 11.24 7.57
CA GLU A 136 -12.31 12.41 8.44
C GLU A 136 -12.01 12.05 9.90
N LYS A 137 -12.62 10.99 10.43
CA LYS A 137 -12.36 10.50 11.80
C LYS A 137 -10.90 10.13 12.04
N ARG A 138 -10.22 9.60 11.03
CA ARG A 138 -8.80 9.25 11.07
C ARG A 138 -7.87 10.42 10.81
N GLY A 139 -8.40 11.60 10.48
CA GLY A 139 -7.59 12.77 10.11
C GLY A 139 -6.96 12.65 8.73
N TYR A 140 -7.49 11.77 7.87
CA TYR A 140 -7.07 11.66 6.49
C TYR A 140 -7.74 12.73 5.63
N ARG A 141 -7.03 13.18 4.59
CA ARG A 141 -7.57 14.10 3.59
C ARG A 141 -8.19 13.31 2.45
N VAL A 142 -9.41 13.68 2.07
CA VAL A 142 -10.11 13.11 0.91
C VAL A 142 -10.10 14.12 -0.23
N GLU A 143 -9.69 13.69 -1.41
CA GLU A 143 -9.70 14.48 -2.64
C GLU A 143 -10.49 13.72 -3.71
N LEU A 144 -11.58 14.33 -4.18
CA LEU A 144 -12.45 13.74 -5.19
C LEU A 144 -11.83 13.91 -6.58
N LEU A 145 -11.63 12.80 -7.31
CA LEU A 145 -11.10 12.79 -8.67
C LEU A 145 -12.20 12.78 -9.71
N ASN A 146 -13.22 11.91 -9.50
CA ASN A 146 -14.33 11.73 -10.41
C ASN A 146 -15.60 11.43 -9.62
N TYR A 147 -16.72 11.99 -10.06
CA TYR A 147 -18.02 11.75 -9.42
C TYR A 147 -19.13 11.83 -10.46
N ASN A 148 -19.70 10.68 -10.76
CA ASN A 148 -20.76 10.54 -11.76
C ASN A 148 -22.06 10.19 -11.05
N ASP A 149 -22.87 11.22 -10.78
CA ASP A 149 -24.15 11.11 -10.09
C ASP A 149 -25.30 10.61 -10.98
N THR A 150 -26.40 10.23 -10.34
CA THR A 150 -27.67 9.91 -11.00
C THR A 150 -28.73 10.94 -10.61
N GLU A 151 -29.81 11.00 -11.39
CA GLU A 151 -30.92 11.95 -11.15
C GLU A 151 -31.58 11.75 -9.77
N LEU A 152 -31.49 10.55 -9.18
CA LEU A 152 -32.06 10.22 -7.88
C LEU A 152 -31.05 10.34 -6.72
N GLY A 153 -29.90 11.00 -6.94
CA GLY A 153 -28.88 11.20 -5.90
C GLY A 153 -27.97 10.01 -5.65
N GLY A 154 -28.06 8.96 -6.48
CA GLY A 154 -27.09 7.87 -6.47
C GLY A 154 -25.80 8.23 -7.20
N VAL A 155 -24.81 7.34 -7.18
CA VAL A 155 -23.51 7.49 -7.84
C VAL A 155 -23.21 6.27 -8.68
N LYS A 156 -23.02 6.46 -9.98
CA LYS A 156 -22.59 5.38 -10.89
C LYS A 156 -21.15 5.03 -10.66
N GLU A 157 -20.32 6.04 -10.45
CA GLU A 157 -18.88 5.93 -10.24
C GLU A 157 -18.39 7.09 -9.37
N ALA A 158 -17.60 6.80 -8.35
CA ALA A 158 -16.90 7.78 -7.54
C ALA A 158 -15.46 7.31 -7.36
N ASP A 159 -14.49 8.14 -7.80
CA ASP A 159 -13.07 7.90 -7.64
C ASP A 159 -12.49 9.02 -6.77
N PHE A 160 -11.77 8.67 -5.73
CA PHE A 160 -11.19 9.65 -4.80
C PHE A 160 -9.88 9.14 -4.21
N ILE A 161 -9.02 10.09 -3.84
CA ILE A 161 -7.77 9.81 -3.13
C ILE A 161 -8.00 10.03 -1.64
N VAL A 162 -7.49 9.10 -0.83
CA VAL A 162 -7.37 9.28 0.62
C VAL A 162 -5.89 9.38 0.96
N SER A 163 -5.49 10.55 1.45
CA SER A 163 -4.10 10.86 1.79
C SER A 163 -3.93 10.93 3.29
N GLY A 164 -2.93 10.21 3.79
CA GLY A 164 -2.58 10.20 5.20
C GLY A 164 -1.68 9.01 5.54
N ASP A 165 -1.07 9.09 6.71
CA ASP A 165 -0.13 8.06 7.16
C ASP A 165 -0.83 6.70 7.34
N GLY A 166 -0.38 5.69 6.59
CA GLY A 166 -0.97 4.35 6.63
C GLY A 166 -2.37 4.25 6.02
N ALA A 167 -2.78 5.18 5.15
CA ALA A 167 -4.12 5.16 4.55
C ALA A 167 -4.38 3.86 3.78
N TYR A 168 -3.44 3.42 2.95
CA TYR A 168 -3.59 2.17 2.21
C TYR A 168 -3.73 0.96 3.13
N SER A 169 -2.97 0.88 4.22
CA SER A 169 -3.02 -0.24 5.17
C SER A 169 -4.42 -0.46 5.77
N ARG A 170 -5.20 0.61 5.90
CA ARG A 170 -6.58 0.55 6.40
C ARG A 170 -7.59 0.24 5.30
N PHE A 171 -7.47 0.92 4.16
CA PHE A 171 -8.42 0.77 3.07
C PHE A 171 -8.24 -0.53 2.25
N LYS A 172 -7.06 -1.18 2.24
CA LYS A 172 -6.81 -2.42 1.49
C LYS A 172 -7.86 -3.52 1.75
N PHE A 173 -8.43 -3.56 2.94
CA PHE A 173 -9.47 -4.50 3.32
C PHE A 173 -10.86 -4.16 2.79
N GLU A 174 -11.04 -2.99 2.19
CA GLU A 174 -12.34 -2.57 1.65
C GLU A 174 -12.52 -2.95 0.17
N SER A 175 -11.49 -3.48 -0.47
CA SER A 175 -11.54 -3.91 -1.86
C SER A 175 -12.43 -5.15 -2.06
N GLY A 176 -13.34 -5.10 -3.03
CA GLY A 176 -14.21 -6.21 -3.38
C GLY A 176 -15.66 -5.82 -3.65
N VAL A 177 -16.55 -6.82 -3.57
CA VAL A 177 -17.99 -6.64 -3.81
C VAL A 177 -18.73 -6.45 -2.49
N HIS A 178 -19.39 -5.32 -2.33
CA HIS A 178 -20.26 -5.00 -1.21
C HIS A 178 -21.70 -5.26 -1.59
N ARG A 179 -22.47 -5.93 -0.71
CA ARG A 179 -23.85 -6.29 -0.95
C ARG A 179 -24.76 -5.59 0.05
N VAL A 180 -25.80 -4.91 -0.44
CA VAL A 180 -26.85 -4.31 0.39
C VAL A 180 -28.14 -5.11 0.31
N GLN A 181 -28.85 -5.19 1.43
CA GLN A 181 -30.20 -5.74 1.57
C GLN A 181 -31.04 -4.71 2.31
N ARG A 182 -31.91 -3.99 1.58
CA ARG A 182 -32.85 -3.01 2.12
C ARG A 182 -34.07 -2.88 1.21
N VAL A 183 -35.10 -2.22 1.70
CA VAL A 183 -36.18 -1.73 0.85
C VAL A 183 -35.69 -0.44 0.20
N PRO A 184 -35.51 -0.38 -1.13
CA PRO A 184 -35.08 0.84 -1.81
C PRO A 184 -36.06 1.97 -1.63
N GLU A 185 -35.63 3.22 -1.66
CA GLU A 185 -36.50 4.40 -1.68
C GLU A 185 -37.40 4.43 -2.93
N THR A 186 -36.95 3.77 -4.00
CA THR A 186 -37.68 3.62 -5.28
C THR A 186 -38.71 2.51 -5.28
N GLU A 187 -38.81 1.69 -4.23
CA GLU A 187 -39.70 0.52 -4.14
C GLU A 187 -41.01 0.86 -3.41
N SER A 188 -42.13 0.88 -4.13
CA SER A 188 -43.42 1.22 -3.55
C SER A 188 -44.10 0.02 -2.83
N GLY A 189 -43.66 -1.21 -3.10
CA GLY A 189 -44.25 -2.48 -2.57
C GLY A 189 -43.63 -2.97 -1.27
N GLY A 190 -42.67 -2.23 -0.67
CA GLY A 190 -41.99 -2.61 0.58
C GLY A 190 -41.13 -3.88 0.50
N ARG A 191 -40.79 -4.34 -0.69
CA ARG A 191 -39.98 -5.54 -0.88
C ARG A 191 -38.51 -5.27 -0.66
N VAL A 192 -37.82 -6.17 0.07
CA VAL A 192 -36.38 -6.11 0.26
C VAL A 192 -35.66 -6.46 -1.03
N HIS A 193 -34.87 -5.55 -1.55
CA HIS A 193 -34.01 -5.79 -2.71
C HIS A 193 -32.58 -6.11 -2.25
N THR A 194 -31.86 -6.81 -3.12
CA THR A 194 -30.45 -7.11 -2.93
C THR A 194 -29.65 -6.51 -4.08
N SER A 195 -28.84 -5.51 -3.79
CA SER A 195 -28.01 -4.82 -4.77
C SER A 195 -26.54 -4.94 -4.39
N THR A 196 -25.65 -4.63 -5.32
CA THR A 196 -24.21 -4.67 -5.09
C THR A 196 -23.55 -3.38 -5.57
N ALA A 197 -22.47 -3.01 -4.92
CA ALA A 197 -21.47 -2.05 -5.40
C ALA A 197 -20.10 -2.69 -5.33
N THR A 198 -19.20 -2.31 -6.21
CA THR A 198 -17.82 -2.76 -6.25
C THR A 198 -16.90 -1.66 -5.77
N VAL A 199 -15.91 -2.02 -4.99
CA VAL A 199 -14.87 -1.11 -4.48
C VAL A 199 -13.53 -1.65 -4.92
N ALA A 200 -12.75 -0.85 -5.65
CA ALA A 200 -11.36 -1.10 -5.91
C ALA A 200 -10.50 -0.17 -5.04
N VAL A 201 -9.44 -0.71 -4.50
CA VAL A 201 -8.52 0.01 -3.60
C VAL A 201 -7.11 -0.18 -4.13
N LEU A 202 -6.53 0.90 -4.62
CA LEU A 202 -5.24 0.90 -5.30
C LEU A 202 -4.26 1.81 -4.57
N PRO A 203 -3.00 1.43 -4.39
CA PRO A 203 -2.00 2.33 -3.84
C PRO A 203 -1.74 3.48 -4.83
N GLU A 204 -1.57 4.69 -4.31
CA GLU A 204 -1.11 5.82 -5.13
C GLU A 204 0.31 5.53 -5.62
N MET A 205 0.50 5.56 -6.93
CA MET A 205 1.79 5.32 -7.54
C MET A 205 2.57 6.61 -7.68
N GLU A 206 3.86 6.56 -7.38
CA GLU A 206 4.78 7.64 -7.68
C GLU A 206 4.94 7.79 -9.20
N GLU A 207 5.28 9.00 -9.65
CA GLU A 207 5.60 9.25 -11.05
C GLU A 207 6.72 8.31 -11.51
N VAL A 208 6.53 7.75 -12.71
CA VAL A 208 7.52 6.87 -13.33
C VAL A 208 8.78 7.67 -13.63
N ASP A 209 9.86 7.40 -12.91
CA ASP A 209 11.18 8.00 -13.17
C ASP A 209 12.04 6.98 -13.94
N VAL A 210 12.53 7.36 -15.11
CA VAL A 210 13.38 6.50 -15.93
C VAL A 210 14.83 6.92 -15.77
N ASP A 211 15.61 6.14 -15.05
CA ASP A 211 17.04 6.35 -14.89
C ASP A 211 17.81 5.76 -16.09
N LEU A 212 18.35 6.63 -16.93
CA LEU A 212 19.18 6.26 -18.08
C LEU A 212 20.65 6.19 -17.68
N ARG A 213 21.11 5.01 -17.24
CA ARG A 213 22.52 4.81 -16.93
C ARG A 213 23.33 4.60 -18.20
N PRO A 214 24.43 5.35 -18.40
CA PRO A 214 25.29 5.21 -19.58
C PRO A 214 25.82 3.78 -19.81
N GLU A 215 26.02 2.99 -18.75
CA GLU A 215 26.49 1.61 -18.76
C GLU A 215 25.47 0.61 -19.35
N ASP A 216 24.18 0.95 -19.29
CA ASP A 216 23.07 0.15 -19.80
C ASP A 216 22.79 0.44 -21.29
N ILE A 217 23.49 1.40 -21.89
CA ILE A 217 23.28 1.83 -23.27
C ILE A 217 24.45 1.37 -24.13
N GLU A 218 24.17 0.53 -25.12
CA GLU A 218 25.09 0.22 -26.19
C GLU A 218 24.87 1.15 -27.37
N MET A 219 25.94 1.84 -27.81
CA MET A 219 25.89 2.75 -28.94
C MET A 219 26.60 2.13 -30.14
N GLN A 220 25.90 2.06 -31.26
CA GLN A 220 26.40 1.65 -32.56
C GLN A 220 26.32 2.82 -33.55
N VAL A 221 27.40 3.01 -34.28
CA VAL A 221 27.50 4.08 -35.32
C VAL A 221 27.59 3.44 -36.69
N TYR A 222 26.80 3.90 -37.62
CA TYR A 222 26.78 3.37 -38.99
C TYR A 222 26.58 4.47 -40.01
N ARG A 223 26.72 4.14 -41.30
CA ARG A 223 26.50 5.07 -42.38
C ARG A 223 25.01 5.26 -42.62
N ALA A 224 24.57 6.53 -42.78
CA ALA A 224 23.19 6.80 -43.07
C ALA A 224 22.81 6.20 -44.44
N SER A 225 21.61 5.66 -44.56
CA SER A 225 21.05 5.13 -45.80
C SER A 225 20.04 6.11 -46.35
N GLY A 226 20.09 6.36 -47.67
CA GLY A 226 19.13 7.24 -48.36
C GLY A 226 19.75 8.01 -49.51
N ALA A 227 18.93 8.76 -50.27
CA ALA A 227 19.37 9.64 -51.37
C ALA A 227 20.19 10.80 -50.79
N GLY A 228 21.48 10.83 -51.04
CA GLY A 228 22.38 11.87 -50.54
C GLY A 228 23.71 11.92 -51.30
N GLY A 229 24.40 13.03 -51.17
CA GLY A 229 25.71 13.26 -51.80
C GLY A 229 26.87 12.56 -51.05
N GLN A 230 28.12 12.98 -51.38
CA GLN A 230 29.36 12.37 -50.89
C GLN A 230 29.44 12.28 -49.34
N HIS A 231 28.80 13.17 -48.61
CA HIS A 231 28.79 13.21 -47.12
C HIS A 231 28.03 12.01 -46.52
N VAL A 232 26.86 11.67 -47.06
CA VAL A 232 26.03 10.55 -46.60
C VAL A 232 26.73 9.21 -46.78
N ASN A 233 27.47 9.06 -47.85
CA ASN A 233 28.13 7.81 -48.24
C ASN A 233 29.52 7.60 -47.59
N LYS A 234 30.16 8.67 -47.08
CA LYS A 234 31.52 8.60 -46.50
C LYS A 234 31.58 8.72 -45.01
N THR A 235 30.61 9.41 -44.36
CA THR A 235 30.60 9.66 -42.92
C THR A 235 29.60 8.75 -42.18
N SER A 236 30.05 8.13 -41.08
CA SER A 236 29.19 7.36 -40.19
C SER A 236 28.50 8.31 -39.21
N SER A 237 27.42 8.98 -39.67
CA SER A 237 26.67 9.95 -38.86
C SER A 237 25.42 9.35 -38.22
N ALA A 238 24.94 8.21 -38.68
CA ALA A 238 23.78 7.54 -38.09
C ALA A 238 24.15 6.85 -36.80
N VAL A 239 23.26 6.98 -35.81
CA VAL A 239 23.43 6.42 -34.46
C VAL A 239 22.29 5.46 -34.15
N ARG A 240 22.61 4.31 -33.59
CA ARG A 240 21.67 3.35 -32.99
C ARG A 240 22.05 3.17 -31.54
N LEU A 241 21.05 3.24 -30.65
CA LEU A 241 21.17 2.95 -29.24
C LEU A 241 20.36 1.71 -28.91
N ILE A 242 20.95 0.85 -28.10
CA ILE A 242 20.31 -0.36 -27.60
C ILE A 242 20.35 -0.28 -26.08
N HIS A 243 19.19 -0.31 -25.45
CA HIS A 243 19.12 -0.43 -23.99
C HIS A 243 19.23 -1.91 -23.63
N LYS A 244 20.35 -2.30 -23.01
CA LYS A 244 20.68 -3.72 -22.74
C LYS A 244 19.65 -4.44 -21.88
N PRO A 245 19.12 -3.83 -20.76
CA PRO A 245 18.18 -4.53 -19.90
C PRO A 245 16.82 -4.82 -20.56
N THR A 246 16.29 -3.88 -21.37
CA THR A 246 14.97 -4.02 -22.00
C THR A 246 15.01 -4.49 -23.44
N GLY A 247 16.19 -4.44 -24.09
CA GLY A 247 16.33 -4.74 -25.51
C GLY A 247 15.74 -3.69 -26.47
N ILE A 248 15.27 -2.54 -25.96
CA ILE A 248 14.70 -1.48 -26.77
C ILE A 248 15.78 -0.86 -27.63
N VAL A 249 15.49 -0.77 -28.94
CA VAL A 249 16.40 -0.22 -29.96
C VAL A 249 15.80 1.03 -30.55
N VAL A 250 16.60 2.09 -30.63
CA VAL A 250 16.28 3.33 -31.33
C VAL A 250 17.40 3.70 -32.29
N SER A 251 17.07 4.35 -33.40
CA SER A 251 18.06 4.80 -34.36
C SER A 251 17.66 6.17 -34.94
N CYS A 252 18.65 7.02 -35.17
CA CYS A 252 18.47 8.32 -35.78
C CYS A 252 19.55 8.58 -36.83
N GLN A 253 19.13 9.08 -38.00
CA GLN A 253 20.02 9.43 -39.11
C GLN A 253 19.61 10.73 -39.81
N GLU A 254 18.79 11.54 -39.13
CA GLU A 254 18.19 12.75 -39.73
C GLU A 254 19.20 13.89 -39.89
N GLU A 255 20.12 14.00 -38.93
CA GLU A 255 21.07 15.10 -38.91
C GLU A 255 22.41 14.71 -39.56
N ARG A 256 23.14 15.74 -40.04
CA ARG A 256 24.49 15.55 -40.58
C ARG A 256 25.53 15.28 -39.48
N SER A 257 25.28 15.70 -38.28
CA SER A 257 26.16 15.56 -37.12
C SER A 257 25.83 14.30 -36.32
N GLN A 258 26.82 13.44 -36.12
CA GLN A 258 26.70 12.27 -35.22
C GLN A 258 26.29 12.68 -33.82
N LEU A 259 26.80 13.81 -33.29
CA LEU A 259 26.48 14.29 -31.95
C LEU A 259 25.00 14.66 -31.82
N GLN A 260 24.44 15.32 -32.85
CA GLN A 260 23.01 15.65 -32.86
C GLN A 260 22.14 14.41 -32.99
N ASN A 261 22.51 13.43 -33.82
CA ASN A 261 21.80 12.16 -33.94
C ASN A 261 21.86 11.37 -32.62
N ARG A 262 23.01 11.41 -31.90
CA ARG A 262 23.13 10.80 -30.56
C ARG A 262 22.17 11.46 -29.56
N ALA A 263 22.12 12.78 -29.51
CA ALA A 263 21.23 13.50 -28.61
C ALA A 263 19.75 13.18 -28.90
N LYS A 264 19.35 13.17 -30.17
CA LYS A 264 18.00 12.77 -30.58
C LYS A 264 17.70 11.31 -30.22
N CYS A 265 18.63 10.37 -30.45
CA CYS A 265 18.47 8.99 -30.09
C CYS A 265 18.32 8.81 -28.56
N MET A 266 19.07 9.55 -27.75
CA MET A 266 18.92 9.52 -26.29
C MET A 266 17.53 9.99 -25.85
N ALA A 267 17.04 11.08 -26.41
CA ALA A 267 15.69 11.58 -26.13
C ALA A 267 14.60 10.57 -26.56
N MET A 268 14.76 9.97 -27.75
CA MET A 268 13.85 8.93 -28.25
C MET A 268 13.87 7.67 -27.37
N LEU A 269 15.07 7.27 -26.90
CA LEU A 269 15.21 6.13 -26.00
C LEU A 269 14.54 6.39 -24.64
N ALA A 270 14.77 7.59 -24.07
CA ALA A 270 14.11 8.01 -22.83
C ALA A 270 12.58 7.95 -22.95
N SER A 271 12.02 8.52 -24.03
CA SER A 271 10.58 8.50 -24.27
C SER A 271 10.02 7.08 -24.41
N LYS A 272 10.71 6.20 -25.14
CA LYS A 272 10.26 4.81 -25.32
C LYS A 272 10.34 4.00 -24.04
N LEU A 273 11.39 4.20 -23.23
CA LEU A 273 11.51 3.54 -21.93
C LEU A 273 10.44 4.03 -20.95
N TYR A 274 10.17 5.34 -20.93
CA TYR A 274 9.08 5.92 -20.15
C TYR A 274 7.72 5.33 -20.54
N GLU A 275 7.44 5.26 -21.86
CA GLU A 275 6.18 4.70 -22.36
C GLU A 275 6.04 3.21 -22.01
N ALA A 276 7.10 2.41 -22.18
CA ALA A 276 7.10 0.99 -21.82
C ALA A 276 6.91 0.75 -20.32
N GLU A 277 7.54 1.56 -19.47
CA GLU A 277 7.38 1.46 -18.02
C GLU A 277 5.99 1.91 -17.58
N ARG A 278 5.47 2.99 -18.17
CA ARG A 278 4.10 3.44 -17.95
C ARG A 278 3.07 2.37 -18.33
N GLU A 279 3.20 1.74 -19.50
CA GLU A 279 2.32 0.65 -19.92
C GLU A 279 2.39 -0.55 -18.97
N ARG A 280 3.60 -0.87 -18.46
CA ARG A 280 3.80 -1.94 -17.47
C ARG A 280 3.05 -1.64 -16.18
N VAL A 281 3.18 -0.43 -15.66
CA VAL A 281 2.52 0.02 -14.43
C VAL A 281 1.00 0.05 -14.60
N GLU A 282 0.50 0.67 -15.68
CA GLU A 282 -0.93 0.72 -16.00
C GLU A 282 -1.53 -0.68 -16.17
N GLY A 283 -0.79 -1.60 -16.81
CA GLY A 283 -1.18 -3.00 -16.96
C GLY A 283 -1.29 -3.73 -15.62
N ALA A 284 -0.34 -3.52 -14.71
CA ALA A 284 -0.37 -4.09 -13.37
C ALA A 284 -1.57 -3.56 -12.56
N ILE A 285 -1.80 -2.24 -12.56
CA ILE A 285 -2.95 -1.60 -11.90
C ILE A 285 -4.28 -2.15 -12.45
N THR A 286 -4.39 -2.28 -13.77
CA THR A 286 -5.61 -2.79 -14.42
C THR A 286 -5.87 -4.24 -14.05
N SER A 287 -4.82 -5.06 -13.97
CA SER A 287 -4.91 -6.46 -13.54
C SER A 287 -5.35 -6.57 -12.08
N GLU A 288 -4.75 -5.77 -11.21
CA GLU A 288 -5.09 -5.73 -9.79
C GLU A 288 -6.53 -5.27 -9.57
N ARG A 289 -6.96 -4.17 -10.22
CA ARG A 289 -8.35 -3.69 -10.20
C ARG A 289 -9.32 -4.79 -10.61
N ARG A 290 -9.04 -5.53 -11.69
CA ARG A 290 -9.90 -6.64 -12.14
C ARG A 290 -9.96 -7.78 -11.14
N ALA A 291 -8.84 -8.12 -10.51
CA ALA A 291 -8.78 -9.16 -9.48
C ALA A 291 -9.62 -8.77 -8.24
N GLN A 292 -9.59 -7.52 -7.83
CA GLN A 292 -10.35 -7.01 -6.67
C GLN A 292 -11.86 -6.95 -6.95
N VAL A 293 -12.27 -6.45 -8.10
CA VAL A 293 -13.69 -6.22 -8.46
C VAL A 293 -14.39 -7.49 -8.91
N GLY A 294 -13.66 -8.47 -9.49
CA GLY A 294 -14.22 -9.70 -10.00
C GLY A 294 -15.30 -9.44 -11.07
N SER A 295 -16.39 -10.18 -11.00
CA SER A 295 -17.57 -9.99 -11.88
C SER A 295 -18.62 -9.01 -11.30
N GLY A 296 -18.45 -8.54 -10.06
CA GLY A 296 -19.42 -7.72 -9.34
C GLY A 296 -20.71 -8.42 -8.96
N MET A 297 -20.77 -9.75 -9.11
CA MET A 297 -21.96 -10.54 -8.83
C MET A 297 -22.20 -10.69 -7.32
N ARG A 298 -23.47 -10.91 -6.93
CA ARG A 298 -23.91 -11.02 -5.53
C ARG A 298 -23.25 -12.15 -4.73
N ASN A 299 -22.73 -13.18 -5.37
CA ASN A 299 -22.05 -14.31 -4.75
C ASN A 299 -20.59 -14.01 -4.36
N GLU A 300 -19.95 -13.05 -5.01
CA GLU A 300 -18.53 -12.66 -4.76
C GLU A 300 -18.37 -11.68 -3.61
N ARG A 301 -19.45 -11.40 -2.89
CA ARG A 301 -19.47 -10.43 -1.81
C ARG A 301 -18.42 -10.70 -0.73
N ILE A 302 -17.70 -9.65 -0.34
CA ILE A 302 -16.86 -9.63 0.86
C ILE A 302 -17.70 -9.26 2.09
N ARG A 303 -18.67 -8.33 1.93
CA ARG A 303 -19.45 -7.79 3.04
C ARG A 303 -20.93 -7.65 2.67
N THR A 304 -21.82 -7.89 3.65
CA THR A 304 -23.28 -7.70 3.48
C THR A 304 -23.80 -6.69 4.48
N TYR A 305 -24.45 -5.66 3.99
CA TYR A 305 -25.15 -4.61 4.75
C TYR A 305 -26.65 -4.94 4.80
N ASN A 306 -27.14 -5.46 5.92
CA ASN A 306 -28.52 -5.90 6.11
C ASN A 306 -29.27 -4.87 6.98
N PHE A 307 -29.97 -3.93 6.36
CA PHE A 307 -30.68 -2.86 7.04
C PHE A 307 -31.88 -3.40 7.89
N PRO A 308 -32.72 -4.32 7.40
CA PRO A 308 -33.79 -4.89 8.22
C PRO A 308 -33.33 -5.56 9.51
N GLN A 309 -32.10 -6.06 9.55
CA GLN A 309 -31.51 -6.71 10.73
C GLN A 309 -30.54 -5.84 11.49
N ASN A 310 -30.39 -4.57 11.09
CA ASN A 310 -29.41 -3.62 11.65
C ASN A 310 -27.99 -4.23 11.80
N ARG A 311 -27.55 -4.95 10.77
CA ARG A 311 -26.32 -5.75 10.83
C ARG A 311 -25.47 -5.65 9.56
N VAL A 312 -24.16 -5.46 9.75
CA VAL A 312 -23.13 -5.66 8.72
C VAL A 312 -22.42 -6.97 9.01
N THR A 313 -22.33 -7.85 8.01
CA THR A 313 -21.61 -9.12 8.12
C THR A 313 -20.42 -9.11 7.17
N ASP A 314 -19.20 -9.21 7.69
CA ASP A 314 -18.00 -9.45 6.87
C ASP A 314 -17.79 -10.96 6.70
N HIS A 315 -17.79 -11.43 5.46
CA HIS A 315 -17.77 -12.87 5.14
C HIS A 315 -16.37 -13.48 5.19
N ARG A 316 -15.34 -12.66 5.32
CA ARG A 316 -13.95 -13.09 5.49
C ARG A 316 -13.65 -13.48 6.94
N LEU A 317 -14.37 -12.89 7.89
CA LEU A 317 -14.24 -13.21 9.30
C LEU A 317 -15.04 -14.46 9.68
N THR A 318 -14.56 -15.17 10.69
CA THR A 318 -15.18 -16.40 11.23
C THR A 318 -15.73 -16.18 12.63
N GLY A 319 -16.67 -17.06 13.07
CA GLY A 319 -17.23 -17.00 14.41
C GLY A 319 -18.24 -15.87 14.63
N GLU A 320 -18.31 -15.38 15.87
CA GLU A 320 -19.24 -14.32 16.27
C GLU A 320 -18.76 -12.93 15.87
N ASN A 321 -17.46 -12.74 15.73
CA ASN A 321 -16.81 -11.44 15.43
C ASN A 321 -17.00 -10.96 14.00
N LYS A 322 -17.81 -11.63 13.18
CA LYS A 322 -18.11 -11.24 11.80
C LYS A 322 -19.24 -10.22 11.65
N ASN A 323 -19.98 -9.94 12.73
CA ASN A 323 -21.21 -9.14 12.70
C ASN A 323 -20.99 -7.83 13.45
N PHE A 324 -21.36 -6.71 12.81
CA PHE A 324 -21.19 -5.36 13.33
C PHE A 324 -22.49 -4.56 13.22
N ASN A 325 -22.65 -3.51 14.01
CA ASN A 325 -23.80 -2.63 13.93
C ASN A 325 -23.76 -1.77 12.66
N ILE A 326 -24.87 -1.79 11.88
CA ILE A 326 -24.91 -1.09 10.59
C ILE A 326 -24.85 0.43 10.76
N ASP A 327 -25.49 0.99 11.78
CA ASP A 327 -25.53 2.44 11.98
C ASP A 327 -24.13 2.97 12.30
N ALA A 328 -23.37 2.26 13.14
CA ALA A 328 -21.98 2.60 13.44
C ALA A 328 -21.12 2.57 12.18
N VAL A 329 -21.18 1.47 11.43
CA VAL A 329 -20.41 1.28 10.19
C VAL A 329 -20.73 2.35 9.15
N MET A 330 -22.03 2.59 8.87
CA MET A 330 -22.46 3.60 7.88
C MET A 330 -22.11 5.03 8.29
N ASN A 331 -21.85 5.27 9.57
CA ASN A 331 -21.32 6.52 10.10
C ASN A 331 -19.79 6.55 10.20
N GLY A 332 -19.09 5.65 9.48
CA GLY A 332 -17.64 5.65 9.37
C GLY A 332 -16.92 5.06 10.59
N ASP A 333 -17.51 4.10 11.29
CA ASP A 333 -16.84 3.32 12.33
C ASP A 333 -16.41 1.96 11.74
N LEU A 334 -15.32 2.00 10.98
CA LEU A 334 -14.78 0.83 10.29
C LEU A 334 -13.66 0.12 11.06
N ASP A 335 -13.09 0.77 12.07
CA ASP A 335 -11.94 0.23 12.81
C ASP A 335 -12.18 -1.15 13.38
N PRO A 336 -13.35 -1.47 14.01
CA PRO A 336 -13.58 -2.81 14.54
C PRO A 336 -13.50 -3.91 13.47
N ILE A 337 -13.92 -3.62 12.23
CA ILE A 337 -13.84 -4.56 11.11
C ILE A 337 -12.40 -4.69 10.63
N ILE A 338 -11.75 -3.55 10.41
CA ILE A 338 -10.39 -3.49 9.89
C ILE A 338 -9.40 -4.13 10.86
N ASP A 339 -9.53 -3.84 12.16
CA ASP A 339 -8.67 -4.43 13.19
C ASP A 339 -8.84 -5.96 13.27
N ALA A 340 -10.08 -6.46 13.18
CA ALA A 340 -10.33 -7.91 13.14
C ALA A 340 -9.71 -8.57 11.90
N LEU A 341 -9.79 -7.95 10.73
CA LEU A 341 -9.16 -8.44 9.49
C LEU A 341 -7.63 -8.37 9.57
N THR A 342 -7.08 -7.30 10.16
CA THR A 342 -5.64 -7.16 10.39
C THR A 342 -5.11 -8.26 11.32
N MET A 343 -5.83 -8.55 12.42
CA MET A 343 -5.46 -9.65 13.32
C MET A 343 -5.51 -11.01 12.62
N GLN A 344 -6.49 -11.22 11.76
CA GLN A 344 -6.57 -12.45 10.97
C GLN A 344 -5.39 -12.57 10.00
N GLU A 345 -5.08 -11.51 9.24
CA GLU A 345 -3.92 -11.48 8.33
C GLU A 345 -2.60 -11.75 9.08
N GLN A 346 -2.40 -11.11 10.23
CA GLN A 346 -1.22 -11.33 11.08
C GLN A 346 -1.13 -12.77 11.58
N THR A 347 -2.28 -13.36 12.00
CA THR A 347 -2.33 -14.74 12.47
C THR A 347 -1.98 -15.74 11.36
N GLU A 348 -2.47 -15.50 10.14
CA GLU A 348 -2.16 -16.32 8.97
C GLU A 348 -0.67 -16.24 8.62
N LYS A 349 -0.10 -15.04 8.55
CA LYS A 349 1.34 -14.82 8.31
C LYS A 349 2.22 -15.46 9.39
N LEU A 350 1.80 -15.42 10.67
CA LEU A 350 2.53 -16.09 11.76
C LEU A 350 2.53 -17.61 11.60
N ARG A 351 1.43 -18.21 11.17
CA ARG A 351 1.33 -19.66 10.91
C ARG A 351 2.27 -20.06 9.75
N GLU A 352 2.20 -19.34 8.64
CA GLU A 352 3.09 -19.59 7.49
C GLU A 352 4.56 -19.45 7.87
N SER A 353 4.93 -18.47 8.68
CA SER A 353 6.31 -18.27 9.16
C SER A 353 6.79 -19.34 10.14
N THR A 354 5.86 -20.11 10.75
CA THR A 354 6.19 -21.18 11.71
C THR A 354 6.32 -22.54 11.00
N GLU A 355 5.65 -22.68 9.83
CA GLU A 355 5.70 -23.90 9.01
C GLU A 355 6.85 -23.91 7.99
N ALA A 356 7.48 -22.75 7.70
CA ALA A 356 8.63 -22.57 6.83
C ALA A 356 9.95 -22.62 7.60
#